data_10d06ba257a844437b2a3fb038b36cb4
#
_entry.id   10d06ba257a844437b2a3fb038b36cb4
#
_cell.length_a   1.000
_cell.length_b   1.000
_cell.length_c   1.000
_cell.angle_alpha   90.00
_cell.angle_beta   90.00
_cell.angle_gamma   90.00
#
_symmetry.space_group_name_H-M   'P 1'
#
loop_
_entity.id
_entity.type
_entity.pdbx_description
1 polymer ?
#
loop_
_entity_poly.entity_id
_entity_poly.type
_entity_poly.pdbx_seq_one_letter_code
_entity_poly.pdbx_strand_id
1 'polypeptide(L)'
;MGRVIVITSGKGGVGKTTTTANIGAALAKQGKNVCVVDMDIGLRNLDILMGLENRVVYNLVDVIEGTCKVKQALVKDKKLPTLSLLPAAQTRDKTAVNADQVKELVTDLKAMFDFVLVDCPAGIESGFQNSIAGADEAVVVVTPEMSSVRDADRIIGLLEARKNELDSYRLVINRIKPDLVNANQMMNIDDICEILSGELLGIVPDDEDVVVSTNKGEPLSLTANKSAGQAYRNIAKRIQGEDVPLMDIKGKGFFGKLKAIFS
;
A
#
# COMPACT_ATOMS: atom_id res chain seq x y z
N MET A 1 12.18 -15.41 6.25
CA MET A 1 12.32 -14.84 4.91
C MET A 1 11.38 -13.65 4.82
N GLY A 2 11.80 -12.54 4.22
CA GLY A 2 10.96 -11.34 4.13
C GLY A 2 9.69 -11.60 3.32
N ARG A 3 8.71 -10.67 3.41
CA ARG A 3 7.43 -10.74 2.66
C ARG A 3 7.34 -9.56 1.69
N VAL A 4 6.96 -9.84 0.46
CA VAL A 4 6.72 -8.83 -0.59
C VAL A 4 5.22 -8.61 -0.72
N ILE A 5 4.77 -7.38 -0.46
CA ILE A 5 3.36 -7.00 -0.49
C ILE A 5 3.18 -5.88 -1.51
N VAL A 6 2.43 -6.13 -2.58
CA VAL A 6 2.08 -5.09 -3.55
C VAL A 6 0.85 -4.32 -3.08
N ILE A 7 0.94 -2.98 -3.12
CA ILE A 7 -0.20 -2.10 -2.81
C ILE A 7 -0.76 -1.59 -4.15
N THR A 8 -1.95 -2.03 -4.50
CA THR A 8 -2.55 -1.77 -5.81
C THR A 8 -3.97 -1.23 -5.74
N SER A 9 -4.49 -0.77 -6.87
CA SER A 9 -5.90 -0.36 -7.02
C SER A 9 -6.27 -0.25 -8.49
N GLY A 10 -7.54 -0.37 -8.81
CA GLY A 10 -8.04 -0.18 -10.16
C GLY A 10 -8.09 1.29 -10.63
N LYS A 11 -8.14 2.25 -9.70
CA LYS A 11 -8.35 3.67 -9.99
C LYS A 11 -7.21 4.53 -9.44
N GLY A 12 -6.84 5.59 -10.16
CA GLY A 12 -5.93 6.61 -9.69
C GLY A 12 -6.53 7.45 -8.54
N GLY A 13 -5.69 7.96 -7.65
CA GLY A 13 -6.12 8.89 -6.59
C GLY A 13 -6.83 8.27 -5.38
N VAL A 14 -6.99 6.95 -5.30
CA VAL A 14 -7.63 6.27 -4.15
C VAL A 14 -6.73 6.20 -2.91
N GLY A 15 -5.44 6.58 -3.01
CA GLY A 15 -4.52 6.67 -1.88
C GLY A 15 -3.55 5.50 -1.74
N LYS A 16 -3.20 4.79 -2.82
CA LYS A 16 -2.18 3.73 -2.79
C LYS A 16 -0.86 4.18 -2.18
N THR A 17 -0.23 5.18 -2.78
CA THR A 17 1.07 5.73 -2.35
C THR A 17 1.04 6.20 -0.89
N THR A 18 -0.06 6.87 -0.49
CA THR A 18 -0.28 7.25 0.90
C THR A 18 -0.37 6.03 1.82
N THR A 19 -1.08 4.99 1.39
CA THR A 19 -1.21 3.73 2.13
C THR A 19 0.14 3.04 2.26
N THR A 20 0.92 2.96 1.17
CA THR A 20 2.27 2.38 1.15
C THR A 20 3.20 3.08 2.12
N ALA A 21 3.30 4.42 2.05
CA ALA A 21 4.13 5.22 2.94
C ALA A 21 3.76 5.03 4.42
N ASN A 22 2.45 5.06 4.73
CA ASN A 22 1.97 4.96 6.10
C ASN A 22 2.10 3.56 6.70
N ILE A 23 1.83 2.51 5.94
CA ILE A 23 2.05 1.11 6.38
C ILE A 23 3.55 0.87 6.57
N GLY A 24 4.39 1.29 5.62
CA GLY A 24 5.84 1.15 5.72
C GLY A 24 6.41 1.82 6.96
N ALA A 25 6.02 3.08 7.22
CA ALA A 25 6.43 3.81 8.40
C ALA A 25 5.91 3.18 9.70
N ALA A 26 4.67 2.66 9.72
CA ALA A 26 4.10 1.99 10.89
C ALA A 26 4.83 0.68 11.21
N LEU A 27 5.15 -0.15 10.22
CA LEU A 27 5.93 -1.38 10.38
C LEU A 27 7.35 -1.08 10.90
N ALA A 28 8.02 -0.09 10.32
CA ALA A 28 9.35 0.32 10.74
C ALA A 28 9.37 0.86 12.19
N LYS A 29 8.35 1.63 12.58
CA LYS A 29 8.17 2.09 13.97
C LYS A 29 7.96 0.94 14.97
N GLN A 30 7.46 -0.20 14.50
CA GLN A 30 7.32 -1.44 15.27
C GLN A 30 8.58 -2.31 15.23
N GLY A 31 9.71 -1.79 14.75
CA GLY A 31 11.02 -2.43 14.76
C GLY A 31 11.30 -3.38 13.59
N LYS A 32 10.46 -3.37 12.54
CA LYS A 32 10.71 -4.18 11.35
C LYS A 32 11.64 -3.47 10.37
N ASN A 33 12.48 -4.22 9.67
CA ASN A 33 13.25 -3.72 8.54
C ASN A 33 12.35 -3.68 7.30
N VAL A 34 12.08 -2.49 6.78
CA VAL A 34 11.09 -2.27 5.72
C VAL A 34 11.74 -1.55 4.53
N CYS A 35 11.49 -2.05 3.34
CA CYS A 35 11.73 -1.35 2.09
C CYS A 35 10.39 -0.98 1.45
N VAL A 36 10.20 0.29 1.11
CA VAL A 36 9.12 0.71 0.23
C VAL A 36 9.70 0.96 -1.16
N VAL A 37 9.05 0.44 -2.20
CA VAL A 37 9.50 0.52 -3.59
C VAL A 37 8.47 1.30 -4.38
N ASP A 38 8.89 2.39 -5.00
CA ASP A 38 8.04 3.18 -5.90
C ASP A 38 8.14 2.62 -7.33
N MET A 39 7.04 2.06 -7.84
CA MET A 39 6.95 1.53 -9.21
C MET A 39 6.23 2.49 -10.17
N ASP A 40 5.89 3.71 -9.75
CA ASP A 40 5.26 4.71 -10.63
C ASP A 40 6.32 5.48 -11.44
N ILE A 41 6.96 4.75 -12.36
CA ILE A 41 8.01 5.27 -13.25
C ILE A 41 7.44 6.43 -14.08
N GLY A 42 8.15 7.56 -14.05
CA GLY A 42 7.78 8.80 -14.71
C GLY A 42 7.08 9.82 -13.80
N LEU A 43 6.43 9.41 -12.70
CA LEU A 43 5.78 10.33 -11.75
C LEU A 43 6.54 10.46 -10.42
N ARG A 44 7.03 9.37 -9.85
CA ARG A 44 7.81 9.33 -8.60
C ARG A 44 7.22 10.22 -7.49
N ASN A 45 6.33 9.67 -6.69
CA ASN A 45 5.62 10.43 -5.67
C ASN A 45 5.89 9.95 -4.23
N LEU A 46 6.39 8.72 -4.07
CA LEU A 46 6.54 8.13 -2.74
C LEU A 46 7.64 8.82 -1.92
N ASP A 47 8.70 9.30 -2.56
CA ASP A 47 9.79 10.05 -1.92
C ASP A 47 9.32 11.40 -1.34
N ILE A 48 8.39 12.07 -2.02
CA ILE A 48 7.78 13.33 -1.53
C ILE A 48 6.96 13.06 -0.26
N LEU A 49 6.12 12.01 -0.27
CA LEU A 49 5.32 11.64 0.89
C LEU A 49 6.15 11.28 2.12
N MET A 50 7.40 10.86 1.90
CA MET A 50 8.34 10.47 2.95
C MET A 50 9.36 11.57 3.27
N GLY A 51 9.36 12.72 2.57
CA GLY A 51 10.32 13.82 2.75
C GLY A 51 11.76 13.42 2.41
N LEU A 52 11.92 12.54 1.42
CA LEU A 52 13.21 11.97 1.00
C LEU A 52 13.66 12.43 -0.39
N GLU A 53 12.90 13.28 -1.08
CA GLU A 53 13.10 13.71 -2.46
C GLU A 53 14.49 14.28 -2.72
N ASN A 54 15.03 15.04 -1.77
CA ASN A 54 16.35 15.68 -1.87
C ASN A 54 17.54 14.73 -1.57
N ARG A 55 17.26 13.44 -1.31
CA ARG A 55 18.28 12.43 -0.98
C ARG A 55 18.43 11.34 -2.04
N VAL A 56 17.60 11.38 -3.06
CA VAL A 56 17.61 10.42 -4.15
C VAL A 56 18.78 10.71 -5.07
N VAL A 57 19.70 9.75 -5.20
CA VAL A 57 20.85 9.78 -6.12
C VAL A 57 20.64 8.79 -7.25
N TYR A 58 20.24 7.56 -6.92
CA TYR A 58 19.91 6.48 -7.83
C TYR A 58 18.49 6.02 -7.62
N ASN A 59 17.93 5.34 -8.61
CA ASN A 59 16.55 4.85 -8.63
C ASN A 59 16.51 3.35 -9.03
N LEU A 60 15.32 2.77 -9.06
CA LEU A 60 15.15 1.36 -9.37
C LEU A 60 15.63 0.98 -10.79
N VAL A 61 15.48 1.90 -11.78
CA VAL A 61 15.94 1.63 -13.15
C VAL A 61 17.45 1.58 -13.21
N ASP A 62 18.17 2.45 -12.47
CA ASP A 62 19.62 2.42 -12.38
C ASP A 62 20.14 1.09 -11.79
N VAL A 63 19.39 0.49 -10.85
CA VAL A 63 19.70 -0.84 -10.30
C VAL A 63 19.50 -1.92 -11.36
N ILE A 64 18.37 -1.91 -12.06
CA ILE A 64 18.00 -2.90 -13.07
C ILE A 64 18.94 -2.84 -14.27
N GLU A 65 19.37 -1.64 -14.69
CA GLU A 65 20.35 -1.44 -15.76
C GLU A 65 21.80 -1.75 -15.31
N GLY A 66 22.03 -2.07 -14.02
CA GLY A 66 23.35 -2.37 -13.49
C GLY A 66 24.27 -1.15 -13.29
N THR A 67 23.72 0.07 -13.39
CA THR A 67 24.46 1.33 -13.17
C THR A 67 24.92 1.45 -11.72
N CYS A 68 24.15 0.91 -10.77
CA CYS A 68 24.51 0.87 -9.37
C CYS A 68 24.02 -0.42 -8.69
N LYS A 69 24.57 -0.71 -7.52
CA LYS A 69 24.07 -1.82 -6.67
C LYS A 69 22.81 -1.35 -5.92
N VAL A 70 21.87 -2.27 -5.62
CA VAL A 70 20.62 -1.96 -4.90
C VAL A 70 20.88 -1.17 -3.61
N LYS A 71 21.92 -1.50 -2.83
CA LYS A 71 22.27 -0.78 -1.59
C LYS A 71 22.63 0.70 -1.81
N GLN A 72 23.06 1.09 -3.00
CA GLN A 72 23.41 2.47 -3.32
C GLN A 72 22.17 3.29 -3.71
N ALA A 73 21.14 2.62 -4.26
CA ALA A 73 19.88 3.25 -4.61
C ALA A 73 18.90 3.37 -3.42
N LEU A 74 19.11 2.60 -2.34
CA LEU A 74 18.29 2.66 -1.15
C LEU A 74 18.50 3.96 -0.38
N VAL A 75 17.43 4.73 -0.21
CA VAL A 75 17.39 5.96 0.58
C VAL A 75 16.84 5.64 1.96
N LYS A 76 17.66 5.71 3.02
CA LYS A 76 17.20 5.49 4.40
C LYS A 76 16.39 6.68 4.92
N ASP A 77 15.31 6.40 5.63
CA ASP A 77 14.55 7.43 6.33
C ASP A 77 15.39 8.10 7.42
N LYS A 78 15.14 9.40 7.66
CA LYS A 78 15.91 10.20 8.62
C LYS A 78 15.58 9.87 10.07
N LYS A 79 14.31 9.51 10.34
CA LYS A 79 13.77 9.28 11.70
C LYS A 79 13.66 7.79 12.03
N LEU A 80 13.52 6.94 11.00
CA LEU A 80 13.34 5.50 11.12
C LEU A 80 14.45 4.77 10.35
N PRO A 81 15.59 4.45 11.00
CA PRO A 81 16.74 3.82 10.34
C PRO A 81 16.43 2.44 9.71
N THR A 82 15.35 1.80 10.14
CA THR A 82 14.83 0.52 9.63
C THR A 82 13.92 0.68 8.42
N LEU A 83 13.59 1.91 8.00
CA LEU A 83 12.80 2.22 6.81
C LEU A 83 13.72 2.70 5.69
N SER A 84 13.62 2.07 4.53
CA SER A 84 14.31 2.46 3.30
C SER A 84 13.32 2.64 2.16
N LEU A 85 13.63 3.57 1.27
CA LEU A 85 12.91 3.79 0.02
C LEU A 85 13.82 3.38 -1.15
N LEU A 86 13.27 2.62 -2.09
CA LEU A 86 13.82 2.47 -3.43
C LEU A 86 12.93 3.31 -4.38
N PRO A 87 13.42 4.47 -4.85
CA PRO A 87 12.59 5.40 -5.61
C PRO A 87 12.43 4.99 -7.07
N ALA A 88 11.31 5.38 -7.70
CA ALA A 88 11.11 5.29 -9.14
C ALA A 88 12.01 6.27 -9.91
N ALA A 89 12.20 6.01 -11.20
CA ALA A 89 12.83 6.97 -12.12
C ALA A 89 11.83 8.05 -12.56
N GLN A 90 12.24 9.32 -12.58
CA GLN A 90 11.39 10.44 -13.03
C GLN A 90 11.40 10.62 -14.56
N THR A 91 12.53 10.34 -15.22
CA THR A 91 12.78 10.70 -16.62
C THR A 91 12.83 9.48 -17.54
N ARG A 92 12.32 8.34 -17.08
CA ARG A 92 12.28 7.09 -17.85
C ARG A 92 10.85 6.75 -18.25
N ASP A 93 10.71 5.98 -19.32
CA ASP A 93 9.44 5.42 -19.74
C ASP A 93 9.07 4.19 -18.90
N LYS A 94 7.78 3.90 -18.77
CA LYS A 94 7.25 2.73 -18.03
C LYS A 94 7.72 1.40 -18.61
N THR A 95 8.19 1.38 -19.85
CA THR A 95 8.76 0.22 -20.52
C THR A 95 10.24 -0.03 -20.21
N ALA A 96 10.87 0.84 -19.40
CA ALA A 96 12.27 0.70 -19.00
C ALA A 96 12.54 -0.57 -18.15
N VAL A 97 11.51 -1.19 -17.63
CA VAL A 97 11.58 -2.41 -16.81
C VAL A 97 10.55 -3.44 -17.27
N ASN A 98 10.87 -4.72 -17.07
CA ASN A 98 9.95 -5.83 -17.32
C ASN A 98 9.71 -6.66 -16.05
N ALA A 99 8.75 -7.59 -16.10
CA ALA A 99 8.32 -8.38 -14.96
C ALA A 99 9.44 -9.26 -14.38
N ASP A 100 10.29 -9.85 -15.21
CA ASP A 100 11.38 -10.73 -14.75
C ASP A 100 12.44 -9.93 -13.98
N GLN A 101 12.81 -8.76 -14.49
CA GLN A 101 13.74 -7.84 -13.82
C GLN A 101 13.20 -7.35 -12.48
N VAL A 102 11.90 -7.03 -12.39
CA VAL A 102 11.27 -6.63 -11.14
C VAL A 102 11.23 -7.80 -10.16
N LYS A 103 10.92 -9.01 -10.62
CA LYS A 103 10.92 -10.23 -9.80
C LYS A 103 12.29 -10.50 -9.20
N GLU A 104 13.37 -10.35 -9.97
CA GLU A 104 14.75 -10.48 -9.49
C GLU A 104 15.05 -9.43 -8.42
N LEU A 105 14.75 -8.15 -8.70
CA LEU A 105 14.97 -7.03 -7.79
C LEU A 105 14.24 -7.24 -6.45
N VAL A 106 12.93 -7.60 -6.47
CA VAL A 106 12.17 -7.80 -5.21
C VAL A 106 12.63 -9.04 -4.47
N THR A 107 13.15 -10.05 -5.16
CA THR A 107 13.76 -11.24 -4.53
C THR A 107 15.02 -10.86 -3.75
N ASP A 108 15.87 -10.02 -4.31
CA ASP A 108 17.06 -9.48 -3.63
C ASP A 108 16.66 -8.63 -2.40
N LEU A 109 15.65 -7.78 -2.55
CA LEU A 109 15.12 -6.98 -1.43
C LEU A 109 14.52 -7.85 -0.33
N LYS A 110 13.79 -8.91 -0.69
CA LYS A 110 13.20 -9.89 0.23
C LYS A 110 14.24 -10.58 1.11
N ALA A 111 15.46 -10.74 0.62
CA ALA A 111 16.57 -11.29 1.39
C ALA A 111 17.16 -10.28 2.41
N MET A 112 16.89 -8.98 2.23
CA MET A 112 17.48 -7.90 3.03
C MET A 112 16.51 -7.29 4.06
N PHE A 113 15.20 -7.43 3.84
CA PHE A 113 14.15 -6.76 4.61
C PHE A 113 13.11 -7.76 5.12
N ASP A 114 12.47 -7.44 6.26
CA ASP A 114 11.35 -8.21 6.78
C ASP A 114 10.09 -8.01 5.92
N PHE A 115 9.90 -6.78 5.40
CA PHE A 115 8.81 -6.40 4.51
C PHE A 115 9.31 -5.56 3.35
N VAL A 116 8.86 -5.90 2.14
CA VAL A 116 9.02 -5.09 0.93
C VAL A 116 7.61 -4.69 0.49
N LEU A 117 7.31 -3.39 0.54
CA LEU A 117 6.03 -2.84 0.10
C LEU A 117 6.21 -2.21 -1.27
N VAL A 118 5.52 -2.72 -2.27
CA VAL A 118 5.62 -2.24 -3.65
C VAL A 118 4.43 -1.33 -3.95
N ASP A 119 4.69 -0.03 -4.13
CA ASP A 119 3.68 0.94 -4.57
C ASP A 119 3.44 0.81 -6.07
N CYS A 120 2.30 0.25 -6.44
CA CYS A 120 1.94 -0.03 -7.83
C CYS A 120 1.37 1.24 -8.51
N PRO A 121 1.71 1.53 -9.78
CA PRO A 121 1.00 2.58 -10.53
C PRO A 121 -0.49 2.25 -10.68
N ALA A 122 -1.30 3.26 -10.97
CA ALA A 122 -2.73 3.07 -11.18
C ALA A 122 -3.01 2.32 -12.49
N GLY A 123 -4.10 1.54 -12.51
CA GLY A 123 -4.58 0.84 -13.70
C GLY A 123 -4.08 -0.60 -13.81
N ILE A 124 -4.28 -1.18 -14.97
CA ILE A 124 -4.06 -2.62 -15.27
C ILE A 124 -2.99 -2.87 -16.34
N GLU A 125 -2.30 -1.81 -16.75
CA GLU A 125 -1.31 -1.85 -17.84
C GLU A 125 0.01 -2.52 -17.43
N SER A 126 1.04 -2.40 -18.27
CA SER A 126 2.37 -3.01 -18.03
C SER A 126 2.96 -2.68 -16.67
N GLY A 127 2.79 -1.46 -16.18
CA GLY A 127 3.26 -1.05 -14.85
C GLY A 127 2.65 -1.88 -13.71
N PHE A 128 1.35 -2.20 -13.78
CA PHE A 128 0.70 -3.11 -12.85
C PHE A 128 1.29 -4.53 -12.95
N GLN A 129 1.42 -5.06 -14.19
CA GLN A 129 1.94 -6.40 -14.42
C GLN A 129 3.37 -6.57 -13.87
N ASN A 130 4.21 -5.54 -14.05
CA ASN A 130 5.56 -5.52 -13.51
C ASN A 130 5.57 -5.44 -11.98
N SER A 131 4.70 -4.61 -11.39
CA SER A 131 4.66 -4.39 -9.93
C SER A 131 4.22 -5.63 -9.13
N ILE A 132 3.37 -6.49 -9.70
CA ILE A 132 2.92 -7.72 -9.04
C ILE A 132 3.89 -8.89 -9.22
N ALA A 133 4.92 -8.73 -10.06
CA ALA A 133 5.90 -9.78 -10.30
C ALA A 133 6.75 -10.04 -9.05
N GLY A 134 6.67 -11.25 -8.53
CA GLY A 134 7.39 -11.66 -7.32
C GLY A 134 6.77 -11.21 -5.99
N ALA A 135 5.55 -10.65 -6.02
CA ALA A 135 4.80 -10.37 -4.80
C ALA A 135 4.25 -11.67 -4.16
N ASP A 136 4.33 -11.76 -2.84
CA ASP A 136 3.70 -12.85 -2.07
C ASP A 136 2.20 -12.54 -1.83
N GLU A 137 1.89 -11.26 -1.56
CA GLU A 137 0.53 -10.81 -1.22
C GLU A 137 0.20 -9.50 -1.92
N ALA A 138 -1.10 -9.23 -2.08
CA ALA A 138 -1.59 -7.95 -2.55
C ALA A 138 -2.50 -7.26 -1.52
N VAL A 139 -2.39 -5.94 -1.42
CA VAL A 139 -3.34 -5.09 -0.73
C VAL A 139 -4.05 -4.22 -1.78
N VAL A 140 -5.34 -4.44 -1.95
CA VAL A 140 -6.18 -3.69 -2.88
C VAL A 140 -6.80 -2.52 -2.15
N VAL A 141 -6.39 -1.31 -2.53
CA VAL A 141 -6.93 -0.07 -1.95
C VAL A 141 -8.14 0.39 -2.77
N VAL A 142 -9.26 0.57 -2.11
CA VAL A 142 -10.54 0.96 -2.71
C VAL A 142 -11.17 2.10 -1.91
N THR A 143 -11.84 3.04 -2.59
CA THR A 143 -12.72 4.03 -1.95
C THR A 143 -14.17 3.58 -2.04
N PRO A 144 -15.07 4.03 -1.12
CA PRO A 144 -16.48 3.61 -1.10
C PRO A 144 -17.33 4.28 -2.19
N GLU A 145 -16.80 4.28 -3.41
CA GLU A 145 -17.42 4.78 -4.63
C GLU A 145 -17.63 3.64 -5.61
N MET A 146 -18.81 3.54 -6.23
CA MET A 146 -19.15 2.47 -7.19
C MET A 146 -18.08 2.29 -8.28
N SER A 147 -17.55 3.41 -8.82
CA SER A 147 -16.51 3.35 -9.87
C SER A 147 -15.22 2.72 -9.34
N SER A 148 -14.80 3.06 -8.11
CA SER A 148 -13.61 2.50 -7.48
C SER A 148 -13.76 1.02 -7.18
N VAL A 149 -14.94 0.60 -6.70
CA VAL A 149 -15.24 -0.82 -6.42
C VAL A 149 -15.24 -1.64 -7.72
N ARG A 150 -15.86 -1.14 -8.80
CA ARG A 150 -15.85 -1.82 -10.11
C ARG A 150 -14.44 -1.96 -10.68
N ASP A 151 -13.61 -0.94 -10.53
CA ASP A 151 -12.23 -1.00 -11.02
C ASP A 151 -11.38 -1.92 -10.14
N ALA A 152 -11.65 -1.99 -8.82
CA ALA A 152 -11.01 -2.94 -7.91
C ALA A 152 -11.37 -4.40 -8.24
N ASP A 153 -12.62 -4.69 -8.58
CA ASP A 153 -13.07 -6.01 -9.02
C ASP A 153 -12.27 -6.52 -10.22
N ARG A 154 -11.99 -5.66 -11.19
CA ARG A 154 -11.12 -6.00 -12.33
C ARG A 154 -9.69 -6.34 -11.90
N ILE A 155 -9.12 -5.59 -10.95
CA ILE A 155 -7.79 -5.88 -10.41
C ILE A 155 -7.80 -7.25 -9.72
N ILE A 156 -8.82 -7.53 -8.91
CA ILE A 156 -8.95 -8.81 -8.20
C ILE A 156 -9.02 -9.96 -9.20
N GLY A 157 -9.80 -9.85 -10.27
CA GLY A 157 -9.84 -10.86 -11.32
C GLY A 157 -8.46 -11.13 -11.95
N LEU A 158 -7.62 -10.09 -12.12
CA LEU A 158 -6.24 -10.25 -12.62
C LEU A 158 -5.32 -10.91 -11.58
N LEU A 159 -5.47 -10.59 -10.29
CA LEU A 159 -4.72 -11.22 -9.20
C LEU A 159 -5.11 -12.70 -9.06
N GLU A 160 -6.41 -13.00 -9.13
CA GLU A 160 -6.92 -14.36 -9.08
C GLU A 160 -6.45 -15.25 -10.23
N ALA A 161 -6.28 -14.69 -11.42
CA ALA A 161 -5.68 -15.41 -12.55
C ALA A 161 -4.22 -15.82 -12.30
N ARG A 162 -3.55 -15.24 -11.28
CA ARG A 162 -2.17 -15.52 -10.87
C ARG A 162 -2.07 -16.25 -9.52
N LYS A 163 -3.08 -16.99 -9.12
CA LYS A 163 -3.11 -17.77 -7.84
C LYS A 163 -1.89 -18.66 -7.59
N ASN A 164 -1.19 -19.09 -8.63
CA ASN A 164 0.03 -19.88 -8.49
C ASN A 164 1.26 -19.07 -8.10
N GLU A 165 1.18 -17.74 -8.17
CA GLU A 165 2.30 -16.82 -7.92
C GLU A 165 2.05 -15.92 -6.71
N LEU A 166 0.78 -15.68 -6.35
CA LEU A 166 0.34 -14.80 -5.28
C LEU A 166 -0.47 -15.60 -4.25
N ASP A 167 -0.05 -15.58 -3.00
CA ASP A 167 -0.68 -16.38 -1.92
C ASP A 167 -2.09 -15.88 -1.58
N SER A 168 -2.28 -14.55 -1.54
CA SER A 168 -3.56 -13.94 -1.15
C SER A 168 -3.66 -12.46 -1.55
N TYR A 169 -4.90 -11.94 -1.51
CA TYR A 169 -5.13 -10.49 -1.51
C TYR A 169 -6.05 -10.09 -0.37
N ARG A 170 -5.91 -8.85 0.11
CA ARG A 170 -6.72 -8.26 1.17
C ARG A 170 -7.12 -6.83 0.83
N LEU A 171 -8.23 -6.36 1.40
CA LEU A 171 -8.82 -5.06 1.09
C LEU A 171 -8.45 -4.00 2.12
N VAL A 172 -8.13 -2.80 1.66
CA VAL A 172 -8.13 -1.57 2.46
C VAL A 172 -9.18 -0.62 1.91
N ILE A 173 -10.23 -0.38 2.68
CA ILE A 173 -11.26 0.59 2.32
C ILE A 173 -10.83 1.96 2.85
N ASN A 174 -10.50 2.87 1.94
CA ASN A 174 -9.92 4.17 2.24
C ASN A 174 -10.95 5.31 2.07
N ARG A 175 -10.75 6.42 2.79
CA ARG A 175 -11.59 7.63 2.75
C ARG A 175 -13.03 7.39 3.14
N ILE A 176 -13.27 6.57 4.14
CA ILE A 176 -14.60 6.39 4.71
C ILE A 176 -15.01 7.67 5.45
N LYS A 177 -16.21 8.16 5.13
CA LYS A 177 -16.89 9.26 5.83
C LYS A 177 -18.05 8.69 6.66
N PRO A 178 -17.89 8.57 7.99
CA PRO A 178 -18.89 7.91 8.85
C PRO A 178 -20.30 8.50 8.71
N ASP A 179 -20.39 9.83 8.62
CA ASP A 179 -21.66 10.53 8.50
C ASP A 179 -22.41 10.17 7.21
N LEU A 180 -21.68 10.03 6.08
CA LEU A 180 -22.29 9.64 4.81
C LEU A 180 -22.68 8.16 4.80
N VAL A 181 -21.92 7.29 5.45
CA VAL A 181 -22.29 5.87 5.61
C VAL A 181 -23.57 5.76 6.43
N ASN A 182 -23.67 6.49 7.56
CA ASN A 182 -24.85 6.49 8.42
C ASN A 182 -26.10 7.06 7.73
N ALA A 183 -25.91 8.01 6.81
CA ALA A 183 -26.98 8.61 6.00
C ALA A 183 -27.36 7.77 4.78
N ASN A 184 -26.75 6.59 4.55
CA ASN A 184 -26.88 5.78 3.32
C ASN A 184 -26.52 6.55 2.03
N GLN A 185 -25.61 7.52 2.13
CA GLN A 185 -25.11 8.33 1.01
C GLN A 185 -23.74 7.86 0.51
N MET A 186 -23.16 6.84 1.12
CA MET A 186 -21.91 6.20 0.76
C MET A 186 -22.08 4.68 0.86
N MET A 187 -21.41 3.93 0.00
CA MET A 187 -21.44 2.46 0.08
C MET A 187 -20.97 2.01 1.46
N ASN A 188 -21.66 1.04 2.03
CA ASN A 188 -21.25 0.48 3.29
C ASN A 188 -20.10 -0.54 3.08
N ILE A 189 -19.41 -0.86 4.17
CA ILE A 189 -18.23 -1.70 4.14
C ILE A 189 -18.60 -3.15 3.79
N ASP A 190 -19.72 -3.64 4.31
CA ASP A 190 -20.16 -5.02 4.10
C ASP A 190 -20.48 -5.26 2.63
N ASP A 191 -21.19 -4.32 1.95
CA ASP A 191 -21.49 -4.41 0.52
C ASP A 191 -20.20 -4.41 -0.32
N ILE A 192 -19.21 -3.60 0.04
CA ILE A 192 -17.92 -3.56 -0.68
C ILE A 192 -17.18 -4.91 -0.53
N CYS A 193 -17.13 -5.44 0.70
CA CYS A 193 -16.49 -6.74 0.96
C CYS A 193 -17.21 -7.89 0.25
N GLU A 194 -18.56 -7.87 0.20
CA GLU A 194 -19.35 -8.87 -0.51
C GLU A 194 -19.08 -8.82 -2.03
N ILE A 195 -19.11 -7.62 -2.63
CA ILE A 195 -18.84 -7.44 -4.07
C ILE A 195 -17.43 -7.92 -4.43
N LEU A 196 -16.42 -7.55 -3.62
CA LEU A 196 -15.02 -7.82 -3.92
C LEU A 196 -14.53 -9.18 -3.41
N SER A 197 -15.34 -9.90 -2.64
CA SER A 197 -15.04 -11.24 -2.09
C SER A 197 -13.66 -11.34 -1.41
N GLY A 198 -13.18 -10.22 -0.82
CA GLY A 198 -11.84 -10.09 -0.24
C GLY A 198 -11.86 -9.92 1.27
N GLU A 199 -10.84 -10.45 1.95
CA GLU A 199 -10.63 -10.24 3.38
C GLU A 199 -10.33 -8.76 3.67
N LEU A 200 -11.04 -8.18 4.64
CA LEU A 200 -10.85 -6.80 5.04
C LEU A 200 -9.63 -6.65 5.95
N LEU A 201 -8.55 -6.08 5.43
CA LEU A 201 -7.34 -5.77 6.18
C LEU A 201 -7.52 -4.52 7.06
N GLY A 202 -8.28 -3.53 6.59
CA GLY A 202 -8.53 -2.33 7.38
C GLY A 202 -9.38 -1.28 6.70
N ILE A 203 -9.82 -0.35 7.53
CA ILE A 203 -10.66 0.78 7.15
C ILE A 203 -9.93 2.05 7.55
N VAL A 204 -9.79 2.98 6.61
CA VAL A 204 -9.11 4.27 6.84
C VAL A 204 -10.15 5.37 6.67
N PRO A 205 -10.43 6.16 7.71
CA PRO A 205 -11.34 7.30 7.60
C PRO A 205 -10.76 8.39 6.70
N ASP A 206 -11.63 9.19 6.10
CA ASP A 206 -11.25 10.43 5.44
C ASP A 206 -10.77 11.42 6.51
N ASP A 207 -9.53 11.88 6.39
CA ASP A 207 -8.86 12.67 7.43
C ASP A 207 -8.00 13.75 6.76
N GLU A 208 -8.34 15.01 7.01
CA GLU A 208 -7.63 16.16 6.43
C GLU A 208 -6.15 16.20 6.85
N ASP A 209 -5.80 15.62 7.99
CA ASP A 209 -4.43 15.52 8.43
C ASP A 209 -3.54 14.68 7.50
N VAL A 210 -4.12 13.83 6.66
CA VAL A 210 -3.40 13.10 5.60
C VAL A 210 -2.75 14.08 4.63
N VAL A 211 -3.49 15.10 4.17
CA VAL A 211 -2.96 16.13 3.26
C VAL A 211 -1.87 16.94 3.94
N VAL A 212 -2.10 17.34 5.20
CA VAL A 212 -1.12 18.12 5.98
C VAL A 212 0.18 17.32 6.19
N SER A 213 0.08 16.04 6.53
CA SER A 213 1.24 15.17 6.75
C SER A 213 2.02 14.90 5.46
N THR A 214 1.30 14.68 4.36
CA THR A 214 1.89 14.53 3.02
C THR A 214 2.70 15.76 2.61
N ASN A 215 2.14 16.96 2.78
CA ASN A 215 2.83 18.21 2.46
C ASN A 215 4.08 18.47 3.33
N LYS A 216 4.14 17.83 4.51
CA LYS A 216 5.32 17.88 5.40
C LYS A 216 6.34 16.78 5.10
N GLY A 217 6.04 15.85 4.20
CA GLY A 217 6.88 14.66 3.98
C GLY A 217 6.97 13.76 5.22
N GLU A 218 5.91 13.67 6.01
CA GLU A 218 5.86 12.88 7.25
C GLU A 218 4.64 11.96 7.24
N PRO A 219 4.82 10.63 7.12
CA PRO A 219 3.69 9.70 7.18
C PRO A 219 2.85 9.87 8.45
N LEU A 220 1.52 10.02 8.30
CA LEU A 220 0.59 10.29 9.40
C LEU A 220 0.59 9.20 10.47
N SER A 221 0.92 7.97 10.10
CA SER A 221 1.04 6.84 11.02
C SER A 221 2.10 7.04 12.12
N LEU A 222 3.02 7.98 11.94
CA LEU A 222 4.02 8.36 12.93
C LEU A 222 3.49 9.34 13.98
N THR A 223 2.40 10.04 13.67
CA THR A 223 1.77 11.03 14.56
C THR A 223 0.77 10.34 15.50
N ALA A 224 0.85 10.64 16.79
CA ALA A 224 -0.12 10.15 17.77
C ALA A 224 -1.50 10.81 17.59
N ASN A 225 -2.56 10.10 18.01
CA ASN A 225 -3.93 10.61 18.14
C ASN A 225 -4.60 11.11 16.84
N LYS A 226 -4.18 10.62 15.67
CA LYS A 226 -4.85 10.87 14.40
C LYS A 226 -5.58 9.62 13.93
N SER A 227 -6.85 9.78 13.51
CA SER A 227 -7.73 8.64 13.21
C SER A 227 -7.22 7.79 12.06
N ALA A 228 -6.86 8.40 10.93
CA ALA A 228 -6.27 7.68 9.80
C ALA A 228 -4.87 7.13 10.14
N GLY A 229 -4.06 7.86 10.91
CA GLY A 229 -2.78 7.36 11.39
C GLY A 229 -2.91 6.12 12.26
N GLN A 230 -3.95 6.05 13.14
CA GLN A 230 -4.23 4.86 13.94
C GLN A 230 -4.71 3.70 13.07
N ALA A 231 -5.52 3.97 12.05
CA ALA A 231 -5.96 2.96 11.08
C ALA A 231 -4.76 2.28 10.40
N TYR A 232 -3.80 3.06 9.90
CA TYR A 232 -2.58 2.52 9.29
C TYR A 232 -1.71 1.72 10.27
N ARG A 233 -1.60 2.15 11.54
CA ARG A 233 -0.91 1.37 12.58
C ARG A 233 -1.59 0.03 12.85
N ASN A 234 -2.93 -0.01 12.87
CA ASN A 234 -3.70 -1.23 13.05
C ASN A 234 -3.56 -2.15 11.82
N ILE A 235 -3.56 -1.60 10.61
CA ILE A 235 -3.29 -2.35 9.36
C ILE A 235 -1.90 -3.00 9.43
N ALA A 236 -0.87 -2.24 9.82
CA ALA A 236 0.50 -2.75 9.95
C ALA A 236 0.60 -3.91 10.97
N LYS A 237 -0.15 -3.86 12.06
CA LYS A 237 -0.24 -4.95 13.05
C LYS A 237 -0.91 -6.20 12.45
N ARG A 238 -2.04 -6.05 11.73
CA ARG A 238 -2.72 -7.17 11.08
C ARG A 238 -1.87 -7.80 9.97
N ILE A 239 -1.06 -7.01 9.26
CA ILE A 239 -0.06 -7.55 8.31
C ILE A 239 0.92 -8.48 9.02
N GLN A 240 1.26 -8.22 10.28
CA GLN A 240 2.12 -9.07 11.09
C GLN A 240 1.40 -10.27 11.74
N GLY A 241 0.09 -10.42 11.50
CA GLY A 241 -0.72 -11.50 12.07
C GLY A 241 -1.26 -11.20 13.48
N GLU A 242 -1.17 -9.95 13.96
CA GLU A 242 -1.79 -9.57 15.24
C GLU A 242 -3.32 -9.46 15.08
N ASP A 243 -4.06 -10.03 16.02
CA ASP A 243 -5.52 -9.86 16.10
C ASP A 243 -5.85 -8.48 16.69
N VAL A 244 -6.06 -7.50 15.82
CA VAL A 244 -6.42 -6.14 16.19
C VAL A 244 -7.84 -5.85 15.69
N PRO A 245 -8.79 -5.43 16.54
CA PRO A 245 -10.14 -5.10 16.09
C PRO A 245 -10.14 -4.00 15.02
N LEU A 246 -11.07 -4.11 14.06
CA LEU A 246 -11.32 -3.02 13.11
C LEU A 246 -11.77 -1.76 13.85
N MET A 247 -11.41 -0.59 13.33
CA MET A 247 -11.85 0.67 13.94
C MET A 247 -13.37 0.79 13.85
N ASP A 248 -14.00 1.15 14.97
CA ASP A 248 -15.43 1.48 14.99
C ASP A 248 -15.65 2.83 14.29
N ILE A 249 -16.24 2.78 13.12
CA ILE A 249 -16.57 3.97 12.32
C ILE A 249 -17.98 4.45 12.60
N LYS A 250 -18.85 3.57 13.14
CA LYS A 250 -20.20 3.92 13.61
C LYS A 250 -20.17 3.93 15.12
N GLY A 251 -20.26 5.07 15.76
CA GLY A 251 -20.43 5.11 17.21
C GLY A 251 -21.43 4.04 17.69
N LYS A 252 -21.02 3.23 18.64
CA LYS A 252 -21.77 2.19 19.36
C LYS A 252 -22.84 1.43 18.54
N GLY A 253 -22.47 0.36 17.83
CA GLY A 253 -23.47 -0.57 17.30
C GLY A 253 -23.08 -1.50 16.14
N PHE A 254 -21.94 -1.32 15.50
CA PHE A 254 -21.64 -1.99 14.22
C PHE A 254 -21.01 -3.41 14.31
N PHE A 255 -20.31 -3.73 15.38
CA PHE A 255 -19.52 -4.97 15.47
C PHE A 255 -20.26 -6.24 15.89
N GLY A 256 -21.56 -6.15 16.16
CA GLY A 256 -22.36 -7.34 16.55
C GLY A 256 -22.61 -8.35 15.42
N LYS A 257 -22.58 -7.92 14.16
CA LYS A 257 -22.95 -8.77 13.02
C LYS A 257 -21.76 -9.42 12.31
N LEU A 258 -20.58 -8.81 12.32
CA LEU A 258 -19.38 -9.37 11.66
C LEU A 258 -18.86 -10.66 12.33
N LYS A 259 -19.06 -10.84 13.64
CA LYS A 259 -18.67 -12.08 14.33
C LYS A 259 -19.47 -13.32 13.91
N ALA A 260 -20.66 -13.12 13.33
CA ALA A 260 -21.54 -14.23 12.93
C ALA A 260 -21.30 -14.74 11.50
N ILE A 261 -20.48 -14.07 10.71
CA ILE A 261 -20.18 -14.47 9.31
C ILE A 261 -18.86 -15.26 9.23
N PHE A 262 -17.99 -15.18 10.24
CA PHE A 262 -16.68 -15.86 10.28
C PHE A 262 -16.56 -16.88 11.43
N SER A 263 -17.67 -17.30 12.03
CA SER A 263 -17.80 -18.48 12.90
C SER A 263 -18.66 -19.54 12.19
#